data_e4785c643ce6997bdcae6bb8f31ee4c1
#
_entry.id   e4785c643ce6997bdcae6bb8f31ee4c1
#
_cell.length_a   1.000
_cell.length_b   1.000
_cell.length_c   1.000
_cell.angle_alpha   90.00
_cell.angle_beta   90.00
_cell.angle_gamma   90.00
#
_symmetry.space_group_name_H-M   'P 1'
#
loop_
_entity.id
_entity.type
_entity.pdbx_description
1 polymer ?
#
loop_
_entity_poly.entity_id
_entity_poly.type
_entity_poly.pdbx_seq_one_letter_code
_entity_poly.pdbx_strand_id
1 'polypeptide(L)'
;MSESAREFARKTSGSDTEVDGGAAGADHVAGTRGAVEGETVLDRYFALSDTAGEAPEDFEELVSLFSPQARIFPGRGGTVEGIDAVRAFYREFFDRNVELHHVWKARVQPDGQHFARWAVAGRRSSDEVFALSGCDVAEMDDVGRILKLRVEID
;
A
#
# COMPACT_ATOMS: atom_id res chain seq x y z
N MET A 1 1.95 -25.70 13.56
CA MET A 1 1.92 -24.23 13.72
C MET A 1 3.35 -23.76 13.94
N SER A 2 3.83 -22.89 13.11
CA SER A 2 5.19 -22.38 13.20
C SER A 2 5.36 -21.47 14.43
N GLU A 3 6.58 -21.44 14.98
CA GLU A 3 6.96 -20.59 16.12
C GLU A 3 6.62 -19.10 15.94
N SER A 4 6.62 -18.63 14.71
CA SER A 4 6.28 -17.24 14.36
C SER A 4 4.83 -16.87 14.72
N ALA A 5 3.89 -17.81 14.65
CA ALA A 5 2.50 -17.55 15.02
C ALA A 5 2.32 -17.45 16.54
N ARG A 6 3.18 -18.11 17.30
CA ARG A 6 3.14 -18.07 18.78
C ARG A 6 3.77 -16.77 19.33
N GLU A 7 4.74 -16.24 18.64
CA GLU A 7 5.40 -14.99 19.03
C GLU A 7 4.49 -13.77 18.80
N PHE A 8 3.74 -13.77 17.70
CA PHE A 8 2.78 -12.71 17.43
C PHE A 8 1.64 -12.66 18.49
N ALA A 9 1.16 -13.83 18.94
CA ALA A 9 0.11 -13.90 19.95
C ALA A 9 0.57 -13.46 21.35
N ARG A 10 1.86 -13.55 21.66
CA ARG A 10 2.42 -13.12 22.96
C ARG A 10 2.68 -11.63 23.08
N LYS A 11 2.84 -10.92 21.96
CA LYS A 11 3.06 -9.46 21.97
C LYS A 11 1.79 -8.64 22.14
N THR A 12 0.62 -9.26 22.05
CA THR A 12 -0.67 -8.57 22.19
C THR A 12 -1.28 -8.63 23.60
N SER A 13 -0.65 -9.34 24.53
CA SER A 13 -1.10 -9.41 25.91
C SER A 13 -0.16 -8.64 26.85
N GLY A 14 -0.21 -7.33 26.82
CA GLY A 14 0.61 -6.57 27.74
C GLY A 14 0.33 -5.10 27.74
N SER A 15 -0.38 -4.74 28.74
CA SER A 15 -0.59 -3.45 29.38
C SER A 15 -1.86 -2.70 28.98
N ASP A 16 -2.88 -2.92 29.79
CA ASP A 16 -3.90 -1.93 30.09
C ASP A 16 -3.21 -0.68 30.68
N THR A 17 -3.02 0.30 29.83
CA THR A 17 -2.86 1.66 30.34
C THR A 17 -4.16 2.39 29.99
N GLU A 18 -5.04 2.51 30.96
CA GLU A 18 -6.11 3.47 30.90
C GLU A 18 -5.49 4.84 30.68
N VAL A 19 -5.61 5.33 29.48
CA VAL A 19 -5.49 6.75 29.22
C VAL A 19 -6.90 7.30 29.15
N ASP A 20 -7.32 7.91 30.26
CA ASP A 20 -8.38 8.89 30.26
C ASP A 20 -7.97 9.99 29.28
N GLY A 21 -8.51 9.94 28.09
CA GLY A 21 -8.25 10.88 27.03
C GLY A 21 -9.56 11.35 26.45
N GLY A 22 -9.88 12.58 26.73
CA GLY A 22 -11.05 13.25 26.20
C GLY A 22 -11.31 12.93 24.73
N ALA A 23 -12.54 12.60 24.46
CA ALA A 23 -13.07 12.39 23.13
C ALA A 23 -12.80 13.63 22.26
N ALA A 24 -11.74 13.57 21.47
CA ALA A 24 -11.67 14.36 20.27
C ALA A 24 -12.65 13.72 19.30
N GLY A 25 -13.77 14.37 19.04
CA GLY A 25 -14.71 13.95 18.05
C GLY A 25 -13.99 13.83 16.70
N ALA A 26 -13.71 12.62 16.29
CA ALA A 26 -13.34 12.38 14.94
C ALA A 26 -14.62 12.55 14.10
N ASP A 27 -14.74 13.70 13.46
CA ASP A 27 -15.71 13.89 12.41
C ASP A 27 -15.32 12.98 11.26
N HIS A 28 -15.84 11.77 11.30
CA HIS A 28 -15.83 10.89 10.17
C HIS A 28 -16.83 11.42 9.15
N VAL A 29 -16.39 12.30 8.30
CA VAL A 29 -17.15 12.67 7.11
C VAL A 29 -17.05 11.50 6.15
N ALA A 30 -18.01 10.59 6.21
CA ALA A 30 -18.21 9.61 5.18
C ALA A 30 -18.75 10.34 3.94
N GLY A 31 -17.95 10.47 2.91
CA GLY A 31 -18.45 10.97 1.65
C GLY A 31 -17.40 11.77 0.89
N THR A 32 -17.35 11.48 -0.40
CA THR A 32 -16.50 12.09 -1.42
C THR A 32 -14.99 11.88 -1.20
N ARG A 33 -14.45 10.96 -1.96
CA ARG A 33 -13.04 10.80 -2.23
C ARG A 33 -12.50 12.02 -3.01
N GLY A 34 -12.54 13.19 -2.38
CA GLY A 34 -11.76 14.32 -2.80
C GLY A 34 -10.37 14.19 -2.17
N ALA A 35 -9.34 14.71 -2.83
CA ALA A 35 -8.01 14.79 -2.26
C ALA A 35 -8.10 15.42 -0.86
N VAL A 36 -7.80 14.64 0.17
CA VAL A 36 -7.66 15.16 1.52
C VAL A 36 -6.38 15.96 1.54
N GLU A 37 -6.45 17.20 2.03
CA GLU A 37 -5.28 18.06 2.19
C GLU A 37 -4.21 17.30 2.98
N GLY A 38 -3.01 17.13 2.40
CA GLY A 38 -1.92 16.34 2.96
C GLY A 38 -1.87 14.87 2.51
N GLU A 39 -2.85 14.39 1.72
CA GLU A 39 -2.81 13.06 1.14
C GLU A 39 -1.73 12.96 0.06
N THR A 40 -0.83 11.97 0.18
CA THR A 40 0.20 11.71 -0.82
C THR A 40 -0.30 10.74 -1.89
N VAL A 41 0.42 10.65 -3.03
CA VAL A 41 0.14 9.63 -4.05
C VAL A 41 0.24 8.21 -3.48
N LEU A 42 1.15 7.97 -2.54
CA LEU A 42 1.27 6.66 -1.89
C LEU A 42 0.07 6.34 -0.99
N ASP A 43 -0.54 7.32 -0.33
CA ASP A 43 -1.80 7.11 0.40
C ASP A 43 -2.88 6.58 -0.54
N ARG A 44 -3.00 7.19 -1.71
CA ARG A 44 -3.93 6.76 -2.75
C ARG A 44 -3.61 5.37 -3.27
N TYR A 45 -2.33 5.12 -3.54
CA TYR A 45 -1.82 3.83 -4.00
C TYR A 45 -2.21 2.68 -3.08
N PHE A 46 -1.98 2.82 -1.77
CA PHE A 46 -2.30 1.76 -0.82
C PHE A 46 -3.81 1.58 -0.64
N ALA A 47 -4.58 2.65 -0.59
CA ALA A 47 -6.03 2.56 -0.51
C ALA A 47 -6.62 1.81 -1.71
N LEU A 48 -6.16 2.13 -2.93
CA LEU A 48 -6.59 1.45 -4.15
C LEU A 48 -6.10 0.00 -4.21
N SER A 49 -4.94 -0.31 -3.65
CA SER A 49 -4.41 -1.68 -3.64
C SER A 49 -5.30 -2.66 -2.88
N ASP A 50 -6.08 -2.20 -1.91
CA ASP A 50 -7.01 -3.05 -1.17
C ASP A 50 -8.29 -3.38 -1.96
N THR A 51 -8.63 -2.61 -2.98
CA THR A 51 -9.90 -2.71 -3.72
C THR A 51 -9.73 -2.99 -5.21
N ALA A 52 -8.58 -2.72 -5.79
CA ALA A 52 -8.33 -2.81 -7.23
C ALA A 52 -8.50 -4.24 -7.80
N GLY A 53 -8.33 -5.26 -6.97
CA GLY A 53 -8.53 -6.65 -7.39
C GLY A 53 -10.00 -7.01 -7.65
N GLU A 54 -10.94 -6.28 -7.06
CA GLU A 54 -12.37 -6.52 -7.17
C GLU A 54 -13.12 -5.45 -7.97
N ALA A 55 -12.59 -4.22 -8.00
CA ALA A 55 -13.21 -3.08 -8.65
C ALA A 55 -12.39 -2.63 -9.87
N PRO A 56 -12.88 -2.85 -11.11
CA PRO A 56 -12.15 -2.44 -12.33
C PRO A 56 -11.84 -0.95 -12.39
N GLU A 57 -12.71 -0.10 -11.87
CA GLU A 57 -12.48 1.35 -11.81
C GLU A 57 -11.30 1.70 -10.91
N ASP A 58 -11.17 1.02 -9.78
CA ASP A 58 -10.06 1.21 -8.83
C ASP A 58 -8.75 0.70 -9.42
N PHE A 59 -8.79 -0.39 -10.19
CA PHE A 59 -7.64 -0.87 -10.92
C PHE A 59 -7.14 0.17 -11.95
N GLU A 60 -8.03 0.73 -12.75
CA GLU A 60 -7.69 1.77 -13.72
C GLU A 60 -7.14 3.03 -13.05
N GLU A 61 -7.72 3.41 -11.92
CA GLU A 61 -7.24 4.56 -11.14
C GLU A 61 -5.83 4.29 -10.58
N LEU A 62 -5.57 3.09 -10.05
CA LEU A 62 -4.24 2.69 -9.57
C LEU A 62 -3.20 2.79 -10.68
N VAL A 63 -3.48 2.24 -11.85
CA VAL A 63 -2.57 2.33 -13.01
C VAL A 63 -2.35 3.78 -13.42
N SER A 64 -3.37 4.63 -13.33
CA SER A 64 -3.27 6.06 -13.67
C SER A 64 -2.35 6.87 -12.76
N LEU A 65 -2.01 6.35 -11.57
CA LEU A 65 -1.04 6.99 -10.68
C LEU A 65 0.40 6.94 -11.23
N PHE A 66 0.66 6.08 -12.22
CA PHE A 66 1.98 5.86 -12.77
C PHE A 66 2.21 6.66 -14.05
N SER A 67 3.43 7.17 -14.23
CA SER A 67 3.89 7.74 -15.48
C SER A 67 3.88 6.72 -16.60
N PRO A 68 3.65 7.11 -17.87
CA PRO A 68 3.84 6.22 -19.02
C PRO A 68 5.22 5.58 -19.10
N GLN A 69 6.26 6.21 -18.53
CA GLN A 69 7.64 5.70 -18.47
C GLN A 69 8.00 5.11 -17.11
N ALA A 70 7.00 4.80 -16.28
CA ALA A 70 7.23 4.31 -14.92
C ALA A 70 8.07 3.04 -14.86
N ARG A 71 8.87 2.94 -13.81
CA ARG A 71 9.67 1.76 -13.50
C ARG A 71 9.35 1.32 -12.08
N ILE A 72 9.18 0.01 -11.90
CA ILE A 72 8.97 -0.61 -10.59
C ILE A 72 10.10 -1.59 -10.30
N PHE A 73 10.64 -1.49 -9.10
CA PHE A 73 11.59 -2.44 -8.51
C PHE A 73 10.86 -3.16 -7.36
N PRO A 74 10.28 -4.35 -7.61
CA PRO A 74 9.27 -4.92 -6.73
C PRO A 74 9.82 -5.66 -5.50
N GLY A 75 11.11 -5.56 -5.24
CA GLY A 75 11.77 -6.26 -4.13
C GLY A 75 11.99 -7.75 -4.37
N ARG A 76 11.21 -8.35 -5.25
CA ARG A 76 11.37 -9.72 -5.76
C ARG A 76 11.06 -9.75 -7.24
N GLY A 77 11.83 -10.51 -7.99
CA GLY A 77 11.71 -10.59 -9.44
C GLY A 77 12.39 -9.44 -10.17
N GLY A 78 12.14 -9.34 -11.48
CA GLY A 78 12.76 -8.37 -12.36
C GLY A 78 12.11 -7.00 -12.31
N THR A 79 12.80 -6.00 -12.85
CA THR A 79 12.30 -4.64 -13.01
C THR A 79 11.14 -4.61 -14.01
N VAL A 80 10.11 -3.83 -13.68
CA VAL A 80 8.97 -3.56 -14.54
C VAL A 80 9.15 -2.19 -15.18
N GLU A 81 9.06 -2.08 -16.50
CA GLU A 81 9.29 -0.83 -17.24
C GLU A 81 8.15 -0.50 -18.20
N GLY A 82 7.63 0.71 -18.09
CA GLY A 82 6.57 1.24 -18.94
C GLY A 82 5.17 0.87 -18.48
N ILE A 83 4.19 1.68 -18.89
CA ILE A 83 2.82 1.58 -18.39
C ILE A 83 2.13 0.26 -18.73
N ASP A 84 2.41 -0.32 -19.91
CA ASP A 84 1.82 -1.60 -20.29
C ASP A 84 2.34 -2.74 -19.40
N ALA A 85 3.64 -2.71 -19.07
CA ALA A 85 4.24 -3.67 -18.16
C ALA A 85 3.76 -3.45 -16.70
N VAL A 86 3.57 -2.21 -16.28
CA VAL A 86 2.98 -1.88 -14.98
C VAL A 86 1.56 -2.44 -14.86
N ARG A 87 0.74 -2.25 -15.89
CA ARG A 87 -0.62 -2.80 -15.95
C ARG A 87 -0.61 -4.32 -15.83
N ALA A 88 0.23 -4.99 -16.62
CA ALA A 88 0.36 -6.46 -16.58
C ALA A 88 0.83 -6.96 -15.22
N PHE A 89 1.79 -6.26 -14.61
CA PHE A 89 2.31 -6.57 -13.28
C PHE A 89 1.21 -6.55 -12.20
N TYR A 90 0.40 -5.50 -12.15
CA TYR A 90 -0.67 -5.40 -11.15
C TYR A 90 -1.84 -6.33 -11.45
N ARG A 91 -2.14 -6.60 -12.71
CA ARG A 91 -3.16 -7.60 -13.06
C ARG A 91 -2.78 -8.97 -12.53
N GLU A 92 -1.55 -9.41 -12.75
CA GLU A 92 -1.03 -10.66 -12.20
C GLU A 92 -0.96 -10.64 -10.67
N PHE A 93 -0.56 -9.51 -10.09
CA PHE A 93 -0.48 -9.33 -8.64
C PHE A 93 -1.85 -9.51 -7.96
N PHE A 94 -2.91 -8.90 -8.50
CA PHE A 94 -4.25 -9.02 -7.95
C PHE A 94 -4.92 -10.37 -8.27
N ASP A 95 -4.58 -11.01 -9.36
CA ASP A 95 -5.02 -12.38 -9.65
C ASP A 95 -4.45 -13.38 -8.64
N ARG A 96 -3.23 -13.14 -8.19
CA ARG A 96 -2.54 -13.99 -7.22
C ARG A 96 -2.95 -13.70 -5.77
N ASN A 97 -3.31 -12.47 -5.47
CA ASN A 97 -3.67 -12.00 -4.13
C ASN A 97 -5.14 -11.54 -4.14
N VAL A 98 -6.02 -12.44 -3.71
CA VAL A 98 -7.47 -12.22 -3.81
C VAL A 98 -8.05 -11.36 -2.69
N GLU A 99 -7.30 -11.17 -1.62
CA GLU A 99 -7.69 -10.33 -0.49
C GLU A 99 -6.45 -9.64 0.08
N LEU A 100 -6.52 -8.33 0.26
CA LEU A 100 -5.43 -7.51 0.77
C LEU A 100 -5.97 -6.45 1.72
N HIS A 101 -5.30 -6.29 2.86
CA HIS A 101 -5.57 -5.25 3.84
C HIS A 101 -4.27 -4.59 4.24
N HIS A 102 -4.03 -3.38 3.73
CA HIS A 102 -2.84 -2.59 4.04
C HIS A 102 -3.08 -1.65 5.21
N VAL A 103 -2.03 -1.49 6.00
CA VAL A 103 -1.87 -0.38 6.95
C VAL A 103 -0.58 0.32 6.57
N TRP A 104 -0.59 1.65 6.51
CA TRP A 104 0.58 2.40 6.06
C TRP A 104 0.66 3.78 6.70
N LYS A 105 1.85 4.34 6.63
CA LYS A 105 2.10 5.74 6.91
C LYS A 105 3.01 6.31 5.84
N ALA A 106 2.51 7.30 5.10
CA ALA A 106 3.23 7.93 4.01
C ALA A 106 3.65 9.37 4.38
N ARG A 107 4.73 9.83 3.74
CA ARG A 107 5.21 11.20 3.86
C ARG A 107 5.99 11.61 2.61
N VAL A 108 6.09 12.89 2.36
CA VAL A 108 7.01 13.46 1.39
C VAL A 108 8.30 13.82 2.11
N GLN A 109 9.43 13.35 1.59
CA GLN A 109 10.75 13.64 2.15
C GLN A 109 11.24 15.03 1.70
N PRO A 110 12.24 15.62 2.39
CA PRO A 110 12.79 16.93 2.01
C PRO A 110 13.34 16.99 0.58
N ASP A 111 13.80 15.87 0.02
CA ASP A 111 14.29 15.75 -1.35
C ASP A 111 13.18 15.60 -2.41
N GLY A 112 11.91 15.62 -2.00
CA GLY A 112 10.74 15.48 -2.85
C GLY A 112 10.32 14.03 -3.14
N GLN A 113 11.07 13.03 -2.70
CA GLN A 113 10.66 11.64 -2.80
C GLN A 113 9.54 11.33 -1.81
N HIS A 114 8.64 10.46 -2.22
CA HIS A 114 7.57 9.94 -1.34
C HIS A 114 8.05 8.66 -0.69
N PHE A 115 7.82 8.54 0.60
CA PHE A 115 8.17 7.37 1.40
C PHE A 115 6.93 6.84 2.12
N ALA A 116 6.77 5.53 2.15
CA ALA A 116 5.76 4.89 2.98
C ALA A 116 6.33 3.67 3.70
N ARG A 117 6.01 3.56 4.98
CA ARG A 117 6.15 2.33 5.76
C ARG A 117 4.81 1.63 5.74
N TRP A 118 4.78 0.33 5.45
CA TRP A 118 3.53 -0.41 5.31
C TRP A 118 3.61 -1.82 5.90
N ALA A 119 2.44 -2.35 6.23
CA ALA A 119 2.21 -3.77 6.48
C ALA A 119 0.96 -4.20 5.74
N VAL A 120 0.89 -5.45 5.36
CA VAL A 120 -0.25 -6.04 4.68
C VAL A 120 -0.56 -7.41 5.24
N ALA A 121 -1.83 -7.68 5.48
CA ALA A 121 -2.36 -9.02 5.67
C ALA A 121 -3.21 -9.37 4.46
N GLY A 122 -3.15 -10.61 4.01
CA GLY A 122 -3.88 -10.99 2.81
C GLY A 122 -4.08 -12.48 2.66
N ARG A 123 -4.79 -12.84 1.61
CA ARG A 123 -5.04 -14.21 1.21
C ARG A 123 -4.75 -14.38 -0.28
N ARG A 124 -4.01 -15.41 -0.61
CA ARG A 124 -3.67 -15.74 -2.00
C ARG A 124 -4.82 -16.51 -2.67
N SER A 125 -4.80 -16.60 -3.99
CA SER A 125 -5.71 -17.45 -4.76
C SER A 125 -5.62 -18.94 -4.38
N SER A 126 -4.51 -19.38 -3.79
CA SER A 126 -4.31 -20.71 -3.22
C SER A 126 -4.92 -20.94 -1.84
N ASP A 127 -5.60 -19.92 -1.26
CA ASP A 127 -6.10 -19.88 0.12
C ASP A 127 -5.02 -19.69 1.20
N GLU A 128 -3.76 -19.57 0.83
CA GLU A 128 -2.70 -19.24 1.80
C GLU A 128 -2.93 -17.84 2.39
N VAL A 129 -2.97 -17.77 3.72
CA VAL A 129 -2.99 -16.47 4.44
C VAL A 129 -1.56 -16.05 4.73
N PHE A 130 -1.26 -14.77 4.48
CA PHE A 130 0.08 -14.22 4.67
C PHE A 130 0.04 -12.85 5.33
N ALA A 131 1.17 -12.45 5.87
CA ALA A 131 1.42 -11.10 6.34
C ALA A 131 2.85 -10.70 5.97
N LEU A 132 3.00 -9.48 5.46
CA LEU A 132 4.28 -8.89 5.09
C LEU A 132 4.36 -7.46 5.58
N SER A 133 5.57 -6.96 5.72
CA SER A 133 5.84 -5.54 5.94
C SER A 133 7.01 -5.08 5.11
N GLY A 134 7.12 -3.78 4.93
CA GLY A 134 8.19 -3.20 4.14
C GLY A 134 8.08 -1.70 4.03
N CYS A 135 8.81 -1.15 3.09
CA CYS A 135 8.71 0.26 2.74
C CYS A 135 8.78 0.46 1.23
N ASP A 136 8.13 1.53 0.79
CA ASP A 136 8.15 1.99 -0.59
C ASP A 136 8.79 3.37 -0.66
N VAL A 137 9.59 3.58 -1.69
CA VAL A 137 10.13 4.89 -2.06
C VAL A 137 9.70 5.20 -3.49
N ALA A 138 9.01 6.32 -3.68
CA ALA A 138 8.53 6.74 -4.97
C ALA A 138 9.16 8.07 -5.38
N GLU A 139 9.69 8.11 -6.61
CA GLU A 139 10.11 9.31 -7.31
C GLU A 139 9.00 9.73 -8.26
N MET A 140 8.63 11.01 -8.24
CA MET A 140 7.52 11.55 -9.01
C MET A 140 7.99 12.25 -10.28
N ASP A 141 7.16 12.22 -11.32
CA ASP A 141 7.38 13.02 -12.51
C ASP A 141 6.89 14.48 -12.32
N ASP A 142 7.05 15.30 -13.36
CA ASP A 142 6.73 16.75 -13.32
C ASP A 142 5.24 17.05 -13.12
N VAL A 143 4.37 16.07 -13.40
CA VAL A 143 2.91 16.21 -13.25
C VAL A 143 2.34 15.45 -12.07
N GLY A 144 3.20 14.93 -11.19
CA GLY A 144 2.79 14.28 -9.95
C GLY A 144 2.40 12.80 -10.10
N ARG A 145 2.88 12.12 -11.14
CA ARG A 145 2.72 10.66 -11.30
C ARG A 145 3.97 9.93 -10.82
N ILE A 146 3.80 8.67 -10.42
CA ILE A 146 4.93 7.83 -10.01
C ILE A 146 5.79 7.50 -11.22
N LEU A 147 7.03 8.00 -11.22
CA LEU A 147 8.03 7.72 -12.24
C LEU A 147 8.85 6.48 -11.88
N LYS A 148 9.15 6.30 -10.60
CA LYS A 148 9.93 5.17 -10.10
C LYS A 148 9.39 4.75 -8.74
N LEU A 149 9.11 3.47 -8.60
CA LEU A 149 8.69 2.88 -7.34
C LEU A 149 9.65 1.76 -6.94
N ARG A 150 10.28 1.90 -5.80
CA ARG A 150 11.11 0.85 -5.21
C ARG A 150 10.44 0.29 -3.96
N VAL A 151 10.27 -1.01 -3.95
CA VAL A 151 9.69 -1.77 -2.84
C VAL A 151 10.79 -2.52 -2.11
N GLU A 152 10.86 -2.37 -0.81
CA GLU A 152 11.75 -3.14 0.06
C GLU A 152 10.90 -3.92 1.06
N ILE A 153 11.03 -5.25 1.03
CA ILE A 153 10.31 -6.16 1.93
C ILE A 153 11.24 -6.52 3.09
N ASP A 154 10.73 -6.42 4.32
CA ASP A 154 11.49 -6.76 5.54
C ASP A 154 11.88 -8.24 5.61
#